data_e652efe5f3f3cb2dee7b3854346bf970
#
_entry.id   e652efe5f3f3cb2dee7b3854346bf970
#
_cell.length_a   1.000
_cell.length_b   1.000
_cell.length_c   1.000
_cell.angle_alpha   90.00
_cell.angle_beta   90.00
_cell.angle_gamma   90.00
#
_symmetry.space_group_name_H-M   'P 1'
#
loop_
_entity.id
_entity.type
_entity.pdbx_description
1 polymer ?
#
loop_
_entity_poly.entity_id
_entity_poly.type
_entity_poly.pdbx_seq_one_letter_code
_entity_poly.pdbx_strand_id
1 'polypeptide(L)'
;MSKSEVNPETLKKLQLKVMQDVSASAIIPLMRIGDQLGIFKKLGELGEVSPDDLAKATALDERYLREWLYAVSAAGFATYNAEIKKFSLTPEQIAVFADDNGPASMMGAYDMLTGAIHNEGQVKEAFKTGDGVDYKDSCPICFQGTARFFKPSYEKNLVKSWLPKIENLEERMNAGASFADIGCGYGLSTMIIAQTFPNAKVCGYDIHEPSIKEAEKLAKVAGLDERIK
;
A
#
# COMPACT_ATOMS: atom_id res chain seq x y z
N MET A 1 -36.62 -28.31 15.89
CA MET A 1 -35.17 -28.06 15.58
C MET A 1 -34.41 -28.31 16.85
N SER A 2 -33.56 -29.37 16.91
CA SER A 2 -32.65 -29.63 18.04
C SER A 2 -31.67 -28.45 18.12
N LYS A 3 -31.62 -27.77 19.27
CA LYS A 3 -30.53 -26.80 19.57
C LYS A 3 -29.26 -27.64 19.60
N SER A 4 -28.41 -27.52 18.59
CA SER A 4 -27.08 -28.12 18.66
C SER A 4 -26.37 -27.52 19.87
N GLU A 5 -25.90 -28.36 20.79
CA GLU A 5 -25.14 -27.90 21.94
C GLU A 5 -23.81 -27.26 21.46
N VAL A 6 -23.47 -26.14 22.09
CA VAL A 6 -22.23 -25.42 21.79
C VAL A 6 -21.05 -26.25 22.31
N ASN A 7 -20.12 -26.62 21.43
CA ASN A 7 -18.90 -27.25 21.84
C ASN A 7 -17.92 -26.20 22.42
N PRO A 8 -17.52 -26.31 23.70
CA PRO A 8 -16.73 -25.30 24.38
C PRO A 8 -15.34 -25.10 23.77
N GLU A 9 -14.70 -26.17 23.26
CA GLU A 9 -13.37 -26.06 22.65
C GLU A 9 -13.42 -25.34 21.29
N THR A 10 -14.43 -25.64 20.50
CA THR A 10 -14.66 -24.97 19.20
C THR A 10 -14.99 -23.49 19.45
N LEU A 11 -15.80 -23.19 20.45
CA LEU A 11 -16.12 -21.81 20.84
C LEU A 11 -14.85 -21.04 21.23
N LYS A 12 -14.01 -21.62 22.08
CA LYS A 12 -12.75 -21.00 22.51
C LYS A 12 -11.80 -20.74 21.33
N LYS A 13 -11.67 -21.69 20.42
CA LYS A 13 -10.86 -21.50 19.19
C LYS A 13 -11.38 -20.35 18.34
N LEU A 14 -12.69 -20.26 18.15
CA LEU A 14 -13.32 -19.16 17.41
C LEU A 14 -13.11 -17.81 18.10
N GLN A 15 -13.28 -17.74 19.43
CA GLN A 15 -13.02 -16.52 20.18
C GLN A 15 -11.56 -16.05 20.06
N LEU A 16 -10.59 -16.98 20.19
CA LEU A 16 -9.18 -16.65 20.00
C LEU A 16 -8.88 -16.13 18.60
N LYS A 17 -9.47 -16.75 17.57
CA LYS A 17 -9.33 -16.25 16.19
C LYS A 17 -9.88 -14.84 16.04
N VAL A 18 -11.09 -14.57 16.54
CA VAL A 18 -11.68 -13.23 16.50
C VAL A 18 -10.79 -12.21 17.22
N MET A 19 -10.25 -12.55 18.39
CA MET A 19 -9.35 -11.66 19.12
C MET A 19 -8.06 -11.36 18.35
N GLN A 20 -7.49 -12.36 17.66
CA GLN A 20 -6.32 -12.16 16.81
C GLN A 20 -6.63 -11.23 15.63
N ASP A 21 -7.74 -11.46 14.94
CA ASP A 21 -8.15 -10.65 13.78
C ASP A 21 -8.44 -9.18 14.20
N VAL A 22 -9.11 -8.98 15.33
CA VAL A 22 -9.37 -7.64 15.88
C VAL A 22 -8.07 -6.94 16.30
N SER A 23 -7.15 -7.65 16.97
CA SER A 23 -5.85 -7.09 17.37
C SER A 23 -5.01 -6.71 16.14
N ALA A 24 -4.99 -7.56 15.11
CA ALA A 24 -4.32 -7.26 13.85
C ALA A 24 -4.93 -6.05 13.13
N SER A 25 -6.24 -5.88 13.21
CA SER A 25 -6.92 -4.72 12.63
C SER A 25 -6.63 -3.42 13.39
N ALA A 26 -6.50 -3.48 14.71
CA ALA A 26 -6.22 -2.32 15.56
C ALA A 26 -4.85 -1.68 15.31
N ILE A 27 -3.89 -2.41 14.73
CA ILE A 27 -2.56 -1.88 14.39
C ILE A 27 -2.58 -0.98 13.14
N ILE A 28 -3.57 -1.12 12.25
CA ILE A 28 -3.64 -0.42 10.96
C ILE A 28 -3.46 1.10 11.10
N PRO A 29 -4.22 1.81 11.97
CA PRO A 29 -4.05 3.24 12.13
C PRO A 29 -2.65 3.61 12.66
N LEU A 30 -2.02 2.78 13.51
CA LEU A 30 -0.68 3.04 14.02
C LEU A 30 0.38 2.89 12.92
N MET A 31 0.25 1.91 12.05
CA MET A 31 1.13 1.75 10.89
C MET A 31 1.06 2.98 9.99
N ARG A 32 -0.15 3.45 9.67
CA ARG A 32 -0.37 4.64 8.85
C ARG A 32 0.14 5.92 9.51
N ILE A 33 -0.04 6.09 10.80
CA ILE A 33 0.53 7.23 11.56
C ILE A 33 2.06 7.20 11.46
N GLY A 34 2.68 6.04 11.69
CA GLY A 34 4.13 5.87 11.60
C GLY A 34 4.68 6.21 10.22
N ASP A 35 3.96 5.84 9.18
CA ASP A 35 4.28 6.14 7.79
C ASP A 35 4.12 7.64 7.46
N GLN A 36 2.92 8.19 7.69
CA GLN A 36 2.58 9.57 7.37
C GLN A 36 3.43 10.61 8.10
N LEU A 37 3.86 10.29 9.32
CA LEU A 37 4.77 11.12 10.10
C LEU A 37 6.26 10.81 9.88
N GLY A 38 6.57 9.86 8.99
CA GLY A 38 7.95 9.46 8.67
C GLY A 38 8.69 8.77 9.83
N ILE A 39 7.95 8.23 10.82
CA ILE A 39 8.55 7.63 12.03
C ILE A 39 9.36 6.38 11.66
N PHE A 40 8.83 5.49 10.82
CA PHE A 40 9.55 4.30 10.36
C PHE A 40 10.85 4.66 9.64
N LYS A 41 10.80 5.64 8.75
CA LYS A 41 11.98 6.11 8.02
C LYS A 41 13.04 6.64 8.98
N LYS A 42 12.63 7.51 9.92
CA LYS A 42 13.55 8.09 10.91
C LYS A 42 14.12 7.04 11.84
N LEU A 43 13.33 6.07 12.28
CA LEU A 43 13.78 4.94 13.10
C LEU A 43 14.80 4.07 12.35
N GLY A 44 14.57 3.82 11.06
CA GLY A 44 15.52 3.09 10.20
C GLY A 44 16.84 3.83 10.01
N GLU A 45 16.80 5.17 9.86
CA GLU A 45 18.00 6.02 9.73
C GLU A 45 18.85 6.05 11.02
N LEU A 46 18.21 6.09 12.18
CA LEU A 46 18.88 6.25 13.47
C LEU A 46 19.42 4.91 14.04
N GLY A 47 18.86 3.78 13.63
CA GLY A 47 19.17 2.48 14.23
C GLY A 47 18.59 2.34 15.63
N GLU A 48 19.38 1.89 16.61
CA GLU A 48 18.92 1.74 18.01
C GLU A 48 18.75 3.10 18.69
N VAL A 49 17.51 3.45 19.03
CA VAL A 49 17.14 4.78 19.55
C VAL A 49 16.18 4.68 20.72
N SER A 50 16.31 5.60 21.69
CA SER A 50 15.32 5.76 22.74
C SER A 50 14.10 6.57 22.26
N PRO A 51 12.92 6.47 22.92
CA PRO A 51 11.79 7.32 22.60
C PRO A 51 12.11 8.82 22.63
N ASP A 52 12.90 9.26 23.63
CA ASP A 52 13.36 10.64 23.77
C ASP A 52 14.19 11.11 22.58
N ASP A 53 15.15 10.30 22.13
CA ASP A 53 16.02 10.67 21.01
C ASP A 53 15.25 10.67 19.68
N LEU A 54 14.31 9.74 19.51
CA LEU A 54 13.43 9.72 18.36
C LEU A 54 12.50 10.96 18.37
N ALA A 55 11.98 11.35 19.51
CA ALA A 55 11.15 12.55 19.67
C ALA A 55 11.91 13.81 19.26
N LYS A 56 13.16 13.96 19.71
CA LYS A 56 14.03 15.06 19.29
C LYS A 56 14.30 15.06 17.80
N ALA A 57 14.55 13.88 17.21
CA ALA A 57 14.86 13.76 15.78
C ALA A 57 13.67 13.97 14.85
N THR A 58 12.45 13.75 15.34
CA THR A 58 11.20 13.89 14.56
C THR A 58 10.41 15.15 14.91
N ALA A 59 10.76 15.84 15.98
CA ALA A 59 9.98 16.94 16.58
C ALA A 59 8.54 16.53 16.95
N LEU A 60 8.34 15.26 17.30
CA LEU A 60 7.07 14.70 17.77
C LEU A 60 7.05 14.55 19.29
N ASP A 61 5.85 14.44 19.86
CA ASP A 61 5.67 14.26 21.30
C ASP A 61 6.19 12.90 21.76
N GLU A 62 7.06 12.90 22.80
CA GLU A 62 7.73 11.71 23.30
C GLU A 62 6.75 10.65 23.83
N ARG A 63 5.72 11.06 24.56
CA ARG A 63 4.75 10.14 25.16
C ARG A 63 4.02 9.34 24.07
N TYR A 64 3.55 10.03 23.01
CA TYR A 64 2.87 9.35 21.90
C TYR A 64 3.82 8.44 21.12
N LEU A 65 5.06 8.87 20.88
CA LEU A 65 6.07 8.03 20.25
C LEU A 65 6.40 6.78 21.08
N ARG A 66 6.52 6.92 22.39
CA ARG A 66 6.79 5.79 23.29
C ARG A 66 5.66 4.76 23.23
N GLU A 67 4.40 5.19 23.34
CA GLU A 67 3.24 4.29 23.25
C GLU A 67 3.17 3.63 21.87
N TRP A 68 3.42 4.40 20.80
CA TRP A 68 3.46 3.88 19.44
C TRP A 68 4.56 2.83 19.26
N LEU A 69 5.77 3.09 19.74
CA LEU A 69 6.91 2.17 19.67
C LEU A 69 6.62 0.85 20.39
N TYR A 70 6.04 0.92 21.59
CA TYR A 70 5.63 -0.30 22.30
C TYR A 70 4.56 -1.07 21.55
N ALA A 71 3.55 -0.40 21.00
CA ALA A 71 2.47 -1.04 20.27
C ALA A 71 2.97 -1.75 19.00
N VAL A 72 3.79 -1.06 18.18
CA VAL A 72 4.31 -1.66 16.95
C VAL A 72 5.35 -2.75 17.23
N SER A 73 6.10 -2.65 18.33
CA SER A 73 7.02 -3.71 18.75
C SER A 73 6.27 -4.94 19.28
N ALA A 74 5.20 -4.75 20.05
CA ALA A 74 4.36 -5.85 20.48
C ALA A 74 3.68 -6.58 19.31
N ALA A 75 3.40 -5.86 18.22
CA ALA A 75 2.90 -6.43 16.96
C ALA A 75 3.99 -7.08 16.10
N GLY A 76 5.28 -6.99 16.49
CA GLY A 76 6.41 -7.56 15.73
C GLY A 76 6.92 -6.68 14.57
N PHE A 77 6.47 -5.42 14.48
CA PHE A 77 6.83 -4.50 13.40
C PHE A 77 8.00 -3.57 13.73
N ALA A 78 8.46 -3.57 14.98
CA ALA A 78 9.73 -3.00 15.41
C ALA A 78 10.35 -3.93 16.46
N THR A 79 11.65 -3.77 16.70
CA THR A 79 12.42 -4.52 17.68
C THR A 79 12.62 -3.69 18.94
N TYR A 80 12.33 -4.26 20.11
CA TYR A 80 12.59 -3.65 21.40
C TYR A 80 13.70 -4.39 22.14
N ASN A 81 14.74 -3.69 22.51
CA ASN A 81 15.82 -4.19 23.36
C ASN A 81 15.56 -3.76 24.81
N ALA A 82 15.14 -4.71 25.65
CA ALA A 82 14.74 -4.45 27.03
C ALA A 82 15.93 -4.10 27.96
N GLU A 83 17.14 -4.56 27.64
CA GLU A 83 18.34 -4.28 28.45
C GLU A 83 18.73 -2.82 28.41
N ILE A 84 18.71 -2.23 27.21
CA ILE A 84 19.09 -0.83 26.98
C ILE A 84 17.88 0.09 26.75
N LYS A 85 16.64 -0.45 26.77
CA LYS A 85 15.38 0.27 26.58
C LYS A 85 15.32 1.06 25.27
N LYS A 86 15.83 0.48 24.19
CA LYS A 86 15.86 1.09 22.86
C LYS A 86 15.06 0.29 21.84
N PHE A 87 14.67 0.99 20.78
CA PHE A 87 13.92 0.44 19.65
C PHE A 87 14.74 0.54 18.38
N SER A 88 14.53 -0.40 17.46
CA SER A 88 15.17 -0.41 16.16
C SER A 88 14.28 -1.12 15.13
N LEU A 89 14.66 -1.02 13.85
CA LEU A 89 14.13 -1.85 12.77
C LEU A 89 15.22 -2.79 12.27
N THR A 90 14.85 -4.04 11.99
CA THR A 90 15.71 -4.95 11.23
C THR A 90 15.79 -4.50 9.76
N PRO A 91 16.77 -4.97 8.97
CA PRO A 91 16.83 -4.70 7.53
C PRO A 91 15.54 -5.06 6.79
N GLU A 92 14.87 -6.16 7.19
CA GLU A 92 13.60 -6.60 6.60
C GLU A 92 12.46 -5.64 6.97
N GLN A 93 12.41 -5.18 8.22
CA GLN A 93 11.41 -4.19 8.67
C GLN A 93 11.63 -2.85 7.97
N ILE A 94 12.88 -2.42 7.75
CA ILE A 94 13.20 -1.22 6.96
C ILE A 94 12.70 -1.39 5.53
N ALA A 95 12.99 -2.51 4.88
CA ALA A 95 12.57 -2.77 3.50
C ALA A 95 11.04 -2.76 3.33
N VAL A 96 10.29 -3.21 4.35
CA VAL A 96 8.83 -3.31 4.29
C VAL A 96 8.13 -1.99 4.68
N PHE A 97 8.67 -1.25 5.67
CA PHE A 97 7.97 -0.13 6.30
C PHE A 97 8.61 1.24 6.08
N ALA A 98 9.92 1.31 5.79
CA ALA A 98 10.67 2.57 5.71
C ALA A 98 11.16 2.92 4.31
N ASP A 99 11.20 1.97 3.39
CA ASP A 99 11.65 2.15 2.01
C ASP A 99 10.46 2.11 1.03
N ASP A 100 9.86 3.28 0.78
CA ASP A 100 8.72 3.42 -0.13
C ASP A 100 9.03 3.08 -1.59
N ASN A 101 10.28 3.14 -1.99
CA ASN A 101 10.72 2.84 -3.36
C ASN A 101 11.29 1.43 -3.48
N GLY A 102 11.41 0.72 -2.37
CA GLY A 102 11.90 -0.65 -2.34
C GLY A 102 10.89 -1.67 -2.85
N PRO A 103 11.38 -2.77 -3.43
CA PRO A 103 10.51 -3.81 -3.99
C PRO A 103 9.72 -4.61 -2.95
N ALA A 104 9.97 -4.39 -1.66
CA ALA A 104 9.32 -5.06 -0.54
C ALA A 104 8.34 -4.14 0.22
N SER A 105 8.15 -2.89 -0.21
CA SER A 105 7.27 -1.94 0.47
C SER A 105 5.82 -2.45 0.54
N MET A 106 5.22 -2.38 1.73
CA MET A 106 3.85 -2.84 1.99
C MET A 106 2.94 -1.74 2.54
N MET A 107 3.43 -0.50 2.68
CA MET A 107 2.66 0.57 3.32
C MET A 107 1.38 0.92 2.53
N GLY A 108 1.41 0.83 1.21
CA GLY A 108 0.22 0.99 0.38
C GLY A 108 -0.94 0.03 0.70
N ALA A 109 -0.65 -1.14 1.26
CA ALA A 109 -1.68 -2.10 1.69
C ALA A 109 -2.52 -1.55 2.85
N TYR A 110 -1.89 -0.84 3.79
CA TYR A 110 -2.62 -0.21 4.91
C TYR A 110 -3.50 0.95 4.45
N ASP A 111 -3.05 1.72 3.45
CA ASP A 111 -3.86 2.77 2.84
C ASP A 111 -5.06 2.18 2.08
N MET A 112 -4.83 1.16 1.25
CA MET A 112 -5.88 0.47 0.49
C MET A 112 -6.93 -0.14 1.42
N LEU A 113 -6.51 -0.82 2.49
CA LEU A 113 -7.42 -1.41 3.47
C LEU A 113 -8.22 -0.35 4.24
N THR A 114 -7.57 0.77 4.61
CA THR A 114 -8.27 1.90 5.25
C THR A 114 -9.34 2.48 4.33
N GLY A 115 -9.04 2.63 3.05
CA GLY A 115 -10.02 3.07 2.06
C GLY A 115 -11.19 2.08 1.92
N ALA A 116 -10.92 0.78 1.91
CA ALA A 116 -11.95 -0.26 1.87
C ALA A 116 -12.87 -0.21 3.10
N ILE A 117 -12.32 -0.03 4.31
CA ILE A 117 -13.09 0.15 5.55
C ILE A 117 -13.96 1.41 5.47
N HIS A 118 -13.41 2.50 4.93
CA HIS A 118 -14.15 3.76 4.77
C HIS A 118 -15.38 3.61 3.86
N ASN A 119 -15.33 2.71 2.89
CA ASN A 119 -16.44 2.43 1.96
C ASN A 119 -17.52 1.50 2.55
N GLU A 120 -17.38 1.02 3.79
CA GLU A 120 -18.31 0.07 4.43
C GLU A 120 -19.78 0.51 4.29
N GLY A 121 -20.07 1.79 4.47
CA GLY A 121 -21.43 2.33 4.37
C GLY A 121 -22.06 2.13 2.99
N GLN A 122 -21.31 2.38 1.94
CA GLN A 122 -21.74 2.20 0.55
C GLN A 122 -21.94 0.71 0.23
N VAL A 123 -20.99 -0.13 0.65
CA VAL A 123 -21.10 -1.59 0.48
C VAL A 123 -22.31 -2.14 1.21
N LYS A 124 -22.55 -1.70 2.45
CA LYS A 124 -23.76 -2.08 3.21
C LYS A 124 -25.06 -1.73 2.48
N GLU A 125 -25.11 -0.58 1.80
CA GLU A 125 -26.27 -0.20 1.03
C GLU A 125 -26.43 -1.08 -0.23
N ALA A 126 -25.34 -1.38 -0.91
CA ALA A 126 -25.32 -2.31 -2.05
C ALA A 126 -25.82 -3.72 -1.68
N PHE A 127 -25.57 -4.19 -0.46
CA PHE A 127 -26.16 -5.45 0.06
C PHE A 127 -27.68 -5.43 0.12
N LYS A 128 -28.30 -4.27 0.24
CA LYS A 128 -29.77 -4.13 0.31
C LYS A 128 -30.40 -3.94 -1.08
N THR A 129 -29.72 -3.19 -1.95
CA THR A 129 -30.29 -2.76 -3.23
C THR A 129 -29.88 -3.64 -4.40
N GLY A 130 -28.69 -4.24 -4.33
CA GLY A 130 -28.10 -4.96 -5.46
C GLY A 130 -27.41 -4.07 -6.51
N ASP A 131 -27.40 -2.73 -6.31
CA ASP A 131 -26.90 -1.76 -7.31
C ASP A 131 -25.36 -1.75 -7.43
N GLY A 132 -24.66 -2.38 -6.47
CA GLY A 132 -23.20 -2.35 -6.40
C GLY A 132 -22.65 -1.02 -5.85
N VAL A 133 -21.32 -0.86 -5.92
CA VAL A 133 -20.61 0.37 -5.59
C VAL A 133 -19.74 0.73 -6.78
N ASP A 134 -19.96 1.90 -7.36
CA ASP A 134 -19.11 2.38 -8.45
C ASP A 134 -17.70 2.67 -7.92
N TYR A 135 -16.67 2.12 -8.57
CA TYR A 135 -15.30 2.27 -8.13
C TYR A 135 -14.88 3.74 -8.03
N LYS A 136 -15.34 4.60 -8.94
CA LYS A 136 -15.06 6.05 -8.94
C LYS A 136 -15.55 6.77 -7.67
N ASP A 137 -16.56 6.21 -6.98
CA ASP A 137 -17.16 6.79 -5.76
C ASP A 137 -16.47 6.29 -4.48
N SER A 138 -15.41 5.50 -4.62
CA SER A 138 -14.59 5.02 -3.52
C SER A 138 -13.85 6.17 -2.82
N CYS A 139 -13.50 5.98 -1.56
CA CYS A 139 -12.69 6.91 -0.79
C CYS A 139 -11.36 7.21 -1.51
N PRO A 140 -10.93 8.47 -1.62
CA PRO A 140 -9.68 8.85 -2.32
C PRO A 140 -8.44 8.06 -1.89
N ILE A 141 -8.36 7.64 -0.62
CA ILE A 141 -7.25 6.83 -0.11
C ILE A 141 -7.18 5.44 -0.76
N CYS A 142 -8.30 4.90 -1.30
CA CYS A 142 -8.30 3.65 -2.06
C CYS A 142 -7.42 3.77 -3.30
N PHE A 143 -7.59 4.84 -4.08
CA PHE A 143 -6.84 5.05 -5.32
C PHE A 143 -5.35 5.23 -5.04
N GLN A 144 -5.01 6.07 -4.08
CA GLN A 144 -3.62 6.30 -3.66
C GLN A 144 -2.98 5.03 -3.11
N GLY A 145 -3.68 4.33 -2.22
CA GLY A 145 -3.22 3.09 -1.62
C GLY A 145 -3.01 1.99 -2.65
N THR A 146 -3.95 1.85 -3.62
CA THR A 146 -3.83 0.89 -4.72
C THR A 146 -2.60 1.18 -5.57
N ALA A 147 -2.42 2.42 -6.00
CA ALA A 147 -1.25 2.82 -6.78
C ALA A 147 0.06 2.53 -6.03
N ARG A 148 0.16 2.93 -4.76
CA ARG A 148 1.32 2.72 -3.90
C ARG A 148 1.61 1.23 -3.65
N PHE A 149 0.58 0.43 -3.44
CA PHE A 149 0.71 -1.01 -3.19
C PHE A 149 1.22 -1.79 -4.41
N PHE A 150 0.72 -1.47 -5.60
CA PHE A 150 1.10 -2.18 -6.82
C PHE A 150 2.41 -1.67 -7.44
N LYS A 151 2.85 -0.45 -7.12
CA LYS A 151 4.07 0.16 -7.67
C LYS A 151 5.28 -0.77 -7.63
N PRO A 152 5.69 -1.36 -6.49
CA PRO A 152 6.86 -2.24 -6.43
C PRO A 152 6.73 -3.47 -7.34
N SER A 153 5.51 -4.00 -7.47
CA SER A 153 5.23 -5.16 -8.31
C SER A 153 5.35 -4.83 -9.80
N TYR A 154 4.85 -3.67 -10.21
CA TYR A 154 4.99 -3.20 -11.60
C TYR A 154 6.46 -2.96 -11.95
N GLU A 155 7.20 -2.22 -11.12
CA GLU A 155 8.62 -1.92 -11.36
C GLU A 155 9.48 -3.18 -11.46
N LYS A 156 9.18 -4.19 -10.64
CA LYS A 156 9.93 -5.44 -10.62
C LYS A 156 9.55 -6.39 -11.75
N ASN A 157 8.25 -6.54 -12.03
CA ASN A 157 7.74 -7.69 -12.77
C ASN A 157 7.17 -7.35 -14.14
N LEU A 158 6.63 -6.13 -14.34
CA LEU A 158 5.86 -5.80 -15.54
C LEU A 158 6.66 -6.09 -16.81
N VAL A 159 7.81 -5.46 -16.96
CA VAL A 159 8.65 -5.60 -18.15
C VAL A 159 9.45 -6.90 -18.16
N LYS A 160 9.95 -7.33 -16.98
CA LYS A 160 10.87 -8.46 -16.89
C LYS A 160 10.19 -9.83 -16.88
N SER A 161 8.93 -9.89 -16.41
CA SER A 161 8.28 -11.17 -16.14
C SER A 161 6.89 -11.31 -16.77
N TRP A 162 6.12 -10.22 -16.88
CA TRP A 162 4.73 -10.31 -17.35
C TRP A 162 4.62 -10.08 -18.84
N LEU A 163 5.11 -8.96 -19.34
CA LEU A 163 5.06 -8.63 -20.78
C LEU A 163 5.76 -9.65 -21.69
N PRO A 164 6.92 -10.26 -21.31
CA PRO A 164 7.57 -11.28 -22.14
C PRO A 164 6.76 -12.56 -22.35
N LYS A 165 5.68 -12.78 -21.58
CA LYS A 165 4.77 -13.90 -21.80
C LYS A 165 3.81 -13.70 -22.97
N ILE A 166 3.73 -12.50 -23.50
CA ILE A 166 2.92 -12.16 -24.65
C ILE A 166 3.80 -12.32 -25.91
N GLU A 167 3.39 -13.23 -26.78
CA GLU A 167 4.15 -13.58 -27.99
C GLU A 167 4.40 -12.35 -28.87
N ASN A 168 5.65 -12.16 -29.29
CA ASN A 168 6.12 -11.08 -30.16
C ASN A 168 5.80 -9.66 -29.66
N LEU A 169 5.46 -9.49 -28.37
CA LEU A 169 5.09 -8.17 -27.86
C LEU A 169 6.26 -7.18 -27.94
N GLU A 170 7.45 -7.58 -27.49
CA GLU A 170 8.63 -6.73 -27.49
C GLU A 170 8.99 -6.24 -28.89
N GLU A 171 9.00 -7.15 -29.89
CA GLU A 171 9.24 -6.81 -31.29
C GLU A 171 8.21 -5.80 -31.82
N ARG A 172 6.94 -6.06 -31.58
CA ARG A 172 5.83 -5.18 -31.98
C ARG A 172 5.93 -3.80 -31.34
N MET A 173 6.23 -3.74 -30.05
CA MET A 173 6.36 -2.47 -29.32
C MET A 173 7.55 -1.65 -29.84
N ASN A 174 8.68 -2.30 -30.08
CA ASN A 174 9.86 -1.66 -30.68
C ASN A 174 9.62 -1.19 -32.12
N ALA A 175 8.75 -1.85 -32.85
CA ALA A 175 8.30 -1.45 -34.18
C ALA A 175 7.24 -0.32 -34.18
N GLY A 176 6.84 0.18 -33.01
CA GLY A 176 5.92 1.32 -32.89
C GLY A 176 4.45 0.93 -32.77
N ALA A 177 4.15 -0.25 -32.24
CA ALA A 177 2.77 -0.67 -31.99
C ALA A 177 2.07 0.26 -30.96
N SER A 178 0.73 0.26 -31.02
CA SER A 178 -0.11 0.93 -30.03
C SER A 178 -0.37 0.01 -28.85
N PHE A 179 -0.30 0.57 -27.63
CA PHE A 179 -0.59 -0.08 -26.39
C PHE A 179 -1.64 0.72 -25.61
N ALA A 180 -2.69 0.06 -25.14
CA ALA A 180 -3.73 0.65 -24.30
C ALA A 180 -3.68 0.02 -22.91
N ASP A 181 -3.56 0.86 -21.89
CA ASP A 181 -3.63 0.50 -20.48
C ASP A 181 -5.02 0.84 -19.95
N ILE A 182 -5.87 -0.18 -19.79
CA ILE A 182 -7.26 0.01 -19.40
C ILE A 182 -7.40 -0.12 -17.89
N GLY A 183 -7.94 0.93 -17.23
CA GLY A 183 -7.93 1.06 -15.77
C GLY A 183 -6.54 1.48 -15.28
N CYS A 184 -5.90 2.44 -15.96
CA CYS A 184 -4.52 2.81 -15.69
C CYS A 184 -4.29 3.48 -14.32
N GLY A 185 -5.36 3.93 -13.65
CA GLY A 185 -5.27 4.63 -12.37
C GLY A 185 -4.34 5.85 -12.46
N TYR A 186 -3.30 5.87 -11.63
CA TYR A 186 -2.28 6.92 -11.63
C TYR A 186 -1.21 6.76 -12.74
N GLY A 187 -1.41 5.84 -13.68
CA GLY A 187 -0.57 5.67 -14.86
C GLY A 187 0.81 5.08 -14.59
N LEU A 188 1.02 4.40 -13.46
CA LEU A 188 2.34 3.87 -13.11
C LEU A 188 2.81 2.79 -14.11
N SER A 189 1.95 1.83 -14.44
CA SER A 189 2.19 0.82 -15.48
C SER A 189 2.39 1.45 -16.85
N THR A 190 1.53 2.42 -17.19
CA THR A 190 1.57 3.17 -18.44
C THR A 190 2.93 3.87 -18.64
N MET A 191 3.42 4.55 -17.59
CA MET A 191 4.72 5.23 -17.64
C MET A 191 5.89 4.25 -17.80
N ILE A 192 5.88 3.13 -17.06
CA ILE A 192 6.92 2.08 -17.17
C ILE A 192 6.96 1.56 -18.62
N ILE A 193 5.82 1.30 -19.24
CA ILE A 193 5.73 0.83 -20.64
C ILE A 193 6.25 1.89 -21.60
N ALA A 194 5.84 3.15 -21.44
CA ALA A 194 6.30 4.23 -22.29
C ALA A 194 7.81 4.49 -22.21
N GLN A 195 8.39 4.34 -21.03
CA GLN A 195 9.84 4.42 -20.80
C GLN A 195 10.58 3.26 -21.45
N THR A 196 10.04 2.04 -21.33
CA THR A 196 10.69 0.83 -21.84
C THR A 196 10.66 0.74 -23.36
N PHE A 197 9.57 1.19 -23.98
CA PHE A 197 9.34 1.09 -25.43
C PHE A 197 9.20 2.48 -26.06
N PRO A 198 10.32 3.17 -26.34
CA PRO A 198 10.29 4.56 -26.82
C PRO A 198 9.59 4.77 -28.16
N ASN A 199 9.48 3.74 -28.98
CA ASN A 199 8.78 3.81 -30.29
C ASN A 199 7.27 3.53 -30.18
N ALA A 200 6.81 2.90 -29.09
CA ALA A 200 5.41 2.54 -28.92
C ALA A 200 4.51 3.77 -28.70
N LYS A 201 3.27 3.68 -29.16
CA LYS A 201 2.22 4.66 -28.89
C LYS A 201 1.44 4.17 -27.67
N VAL A 202 1.61 4.82 -26.51
CA VAL A 202 1.03 4.38 -25.25
C VAL A 202 -0.13 5.28 -24.86
N CYS A 203 -1.24 4.69 -24.47
CA CYS A 203 -2.45 5.38 -24.04
C CYS A 203 -2.99 4.77 -22.73
N GLY A 204 -3.28 5.61 -21.74
CA GLY A 204 -3.92 5.20 -20.49
C GLY A 204 -5.39 5.60 -20.47
N TYR A 205 -6.25 4.71 -19.99
CA TYR A 205 -7.68 4.97 -19.84
C TYR A 205 -8.12 4.62 -18.42
N ASP A 206 -8.85 5.52 -17.79
CA ASP A 206 -9.52 5.27 -16.51
C ASP A 206 -10.84 6.02 -16.44
N ILE A 207 -11.83 5.48 -15.72
CA ILE A 207 -13.14 6.12 -15.50
C ILE A 207 -13.08 7.18 -14.39
N HIS A 208 -12.04 7.15 -13.55
CA HIS A 208 -11.88 8.06 -12.43
C HIS A 208 -11.05 9.26 -12.83
N GLU A 209 -11.73 10.35 -13.21
CA GLU A 209 -11.09 11.60 -13.68
C GLU A 209 -9.99 12.14 -12.74
N PRO A 210 -10.12 12.12 -11.39
CA PRO A 210 -9.04 12.52 -10.50
C PRO A 210 -7.78 11.66 -10.64
N SER A 211 -7.91 10.36 -10.93
CA SER A 211 -6.76 9.47 -11.20
C SER A 211 -6.06 9.85 -12.49
N ILE A 212 -6.81 10.18 -13.55
CA ILE A 212 -6.23 10.66 -14.81
C ILE A 212 -5.46 11.96 -14.60
N LYS A 213 -6.01 12.92 -13.87
CA LYS A 213 -5.30 14.18 -13.55
C LYS A 213 -3.98 13.95 -12.81
N GLU A 214 -3.96 12.99 -11.88
CA GLU A 214 -2.72 12.62 -11.19
C GLU A 214 -1.75 11.87 -12.12
N ALA A 215 -2.25 11.00 -12.99
CA ALA A 215 -1.45 10.33 -14.01
C ALA A 215 -0.77 11.32 -14.97
N GLU A 216 -1.50 12.32 -15.47
CA GLU A 216 -0.98 13.40 -16.32
C GLU A 216 0.12 14.20 -15.61
N LYS A 217 -0.10 14.55 -14.35
CA LYS A 217 0.89 15.25 -13.52
C LYS A 217 2.16 14.42 -13.34
N LEU A 218 2.04 13.12 -13.02
CA LEU A 218 3.17 12.22 -12.87
C LEU A 218 3.91 12.00 -14.20
N ALA A 219 3.18 11.85 -15.31
CA ALA A 219 3.77 11.74 -16.64
C ALA A 219 4.58 12.99 -17.00
N LYS A 220 4.08 14.19 -16.67
CA LYS A 220 4.79 15.44 -16.88
C LYS A 220 6.07 15.53 -16.04
N VAL A 221 6.02 15.13 -14.76
CA VAL A 221 7.22 15.09 -13.90
C VAL A 221 8.26 14.11 -14.46
N ALA A 222 7.81 13.01 -15.07
CA ALA A 222 8.67 12.02 -15.72
C ALA A 222 9.14 12.41 -17.13
N GLY A 223 8.68 13.54 -17.69
CA GLY A 223 8.99 13.97 -19.06
C GLY A 223 8.35 13.09 -20.15
N LEU A 224 7.18 12.51 -19.86
CA LEU A 224 6.45 11.57 -20.70
C LEU A 224 5.10 12.12 -21.20
N ASP A 225 4.76 13.35 -20.88
CA ASP A 225 3.46 13.97 -21.18
C ASP A 225 3.17 14.08 -22.69
N GLU A 226 4.19 14.22 -23.54
CA GLU A 226 4.02 14.17 -25.00
C GLU A 226 4.00 12.74 -25.58
N ARG A 227 4.34 11.75 -24.75
CA ARG A 227 4.49 10.34 -25.15
C ARG A 227 3.28 9.48 -24.79
N ILE A 228 2.53 9.87 -23.75
CA ILE A 228 1.36 9.17 -23.22
C ILE A 228 0.11 10.00 -23.52
N LYS A 229 -0.93 9.30 -23.94
CA LYS A 229 -2.25 9.92 -24.18
C LYS A 229 -3.26 9.36 -23.18
#